data_13857952b97659afb22119dafd959229
#
_entry.id   13857952b97659afb22119dafd959229
#
_cell.length_a   1.000
_cell.length_b   1.000
_cell.length_c   1.000
_cell.angle_alpha   90.00
_cell.angle_beta   90.00
_cell.angle_gamma   90.00
#
_symmetry.space_group_name_H-M   'P 1'
#
loop_
_entity.id
_entity.type
_entity.pdbx_description
1 polymer ?
#
loop_
_entity_poly.entity_id
_entity_poly.type
_entity_poly.pdbx_seq_one_letter_code
_entity_poly.pdbx_strand_id
1 'polypeptide(L)'
;MWNLFLQNGTDMTWEYLRPSQVTPFLLEDGSGLIYNINFDEPEVGLMEAVPQSDLIHIRLLSQNGGKTGVSPLSALANELRIKDQSNKLTLGALMRFINAPGILKIQHGGLLSDADKASRSRKFMKQTSDSKNGPIVLDDLEDYTPLEIKSNVAQLLNQVTWTSTQIAKVYGVSDSVINGQGDQQSSIQMMGNAYVKSLSRYAKAVTSELNDKLSADINLDLRSAIDPLGDEYASTIANLQKNGTLGANQASWLLQQVGYLPNEMPEKEQPKVQVQPVQMVSSDGGKQSTEGGDNDDQD
;
A
#
# COMPACT_ATOMS: atom_id res chain seq x y z
N MET A 1 -7.80 9.43 10.44
CA MET A 1 -9.11 8.86 10.82
C MET A 1 -8.86 8.03 12.05
N TRP A 2 -9.53 8.30 13.14
CA TRP A 2 -9.31 7.69 14.45
C TRP A 2 -10.50 6.82 14.75
N ASN A 3 -10.30 5.59 15.09
CA ASN A 3 -11.37 4.70 15.48
C ASN A 3 -11.49 4.78 16.99
N LEU A 4 -12.65 5.17 17.45
CA LEU A 4 -13.06 5.21 18.85
C LEU A 4 -14.09 4.10 19.02
N PHE A 5 -13.92 3.29 20.05
CA PHE A 5 -14.85 2.22 20.38
C PHE A 5 -15.24 2.37 21.85
N LEU A 6 -16.50 2.39 22.11
CA LEU A 6 -17.08 2.40 23.45
C LEU A 6 -17.43 0.98 23.85
N GLN A 7 -17.00 0.59 25.04
CA GLN A 7 -17.46 -0.66 25.64
C GLN A 7 -18.81 -0.39 26.31
N ASN A 8 -19.86 -1.07 25.87
CA ASN A 8 -21.21 -0.91 26.40
C ASN A 8 -21.50 -1.99 27.46
N GLY A 9 -21.47 -1.57 28.74
CA GLY A 9 -21.92 -2.38 29.88
C GLY A 9 -21.22 -3.75 30.02
N THR A 10 -22.00 -4.76 30.38
CA THR A 10 -21.53 -6.15 30.54
C THR A 10 -21.41 -6.92 29.24
N ASP A 11 -22.03 -6.45 28.17
CA ASP A 11 -21.89 -7.02 26.85
C ASP A 11 -20.60 -6.50 26.21
N MET A 12 -19.70 -7.41 25.83
CA MET A 12 -18.42 -7.10 25.17
C MET A 12 -18.63 -6.62 23.72
N THR A 13 -19.59 -5.76 23.49
CA THR A 13 -19.87 -5.16 22.20
C THR A 13 -19.16 -3.80 22.12
N TRP A 14 -18.41 -3.62 21.06
CA TRP A 14 -17.72 -2.36 20.80
C TRP A 14 -18.52 -1.55 19.80
N GLU A 15 -18.83 -0.33 20.16
CA GLU A 15 -19.50 0.60 19.27
C GLU A 15 -18.48 1.55 18.64
N TYR A 16 -18.54 1.68 17.32
CA TYR A 16 -17.67 2.58 16.58
C TYR A 16 -18.15 4.02 16.69
N LEU A 17 -17.29 4.90 17.21
CA LEU A 17 -17.54 6.31 17.31
C LEU A 17 -16.77 7.11 16.25
N ARG A 18 -17.45 8.01 15.58
CA ARG A 18 -16.79 8.95 14.67
C ARG A 18 -16.02 10.00 15.47
N PRO A 19 -14.84 10.44 15.00
CA PRO A 19 -14.09 11.50 15.69
C PRO A 19 -14.86 12.79 15.91
N SER A 20 -15.87 13.08 15.06
CA SER A 20 -16.74 14.25 15.19
C SER A 20 -17.73 14.18 16.36
N GLN A 21 -18.01 12.97 16.85
CA GLN A 21 -18.92 12.71 17.96
C GLN A 21 -18.22 12.81 19.32
N VAL A 22 -16.89 12.80 19.36
CA VAL A 22 -16.14 12.69 20.61
C VAL A 22 -15.28 13.93 20.84
N THR A 23 -15.46 14.53 22.01
CA THR A 23 -14.66 15.67 22.47
C THR A 23 -13.80 15.24 23.66
N PRO A 24 -12.46 15.14 23.50
CA PRO A 24 -11.57 14.77 24.59
C PRO A 24 -11.20 15.96 25.46
N PHE A 25 -11.20 15.77 26.77
CA PHE A 25 -10.75 16.72 27.77
C PHE A 25 -9.60 16.11 28.58
N LEU A 26 -8.60 16.91 28.90
CA LEU A 26 -7.56 16.53 29.84
C LEU A 26 -8.02 16.91 31.25
N LEU A 27 -7.90 15.99 32.20
CA LEU A 27 -8.15 16.27 33.60
C LEU A 27 -7.14 17.32 34.10
N GLU A 28 -7.58 18.21 35.00
CA GLU A 28 -6.74 19.30 35.52
C GLU A 28 -5.50 18.81 36.24
N ASP A 29 -5.59 17.66 36.88
CA ASP A 29 -4.49 16.99 37.57
C ASP A 29 -3.53 16.26 36.59
N GLY A 30 -3.83 16.24 35.30
CA GLY A 30 -3.04 15.55 34.27
C GLY A 30 -3.10 14.02 34.32
N SER A 31 -3.97 13.44 35.17
CA SER A 31 -4.02 11.98 35.39
C SER A 31 -4.59 11.21 34.20
N GLY A 32 -5.32 11.85 33.28
CA GLY A 32 -5.89 11.17 32.13
C GLY A 32 -6.82 12.01 31.29
N LEU A 33 -7.50 11.33 30.37
CA LEU A 33 -8.49 11.91 29.51
C LEU A 33 -9.90 11.49 29.93
N ILE A 34 -10.83 12.42 29.78
CA ILE A 34 -12.26 12.15 29.82
C ILE A 34 -12.86 12.60 28.49
N TYR A 35 -13.98 12.01 28.13
CA TYR A 35 -14.59 12.25 26.82
C TYR A 35 -16.07 12.61 26.99
N ASN A 36 -16.52 13.58 26.18
CA ASN A 36 -17.93 13.81 25.94
C ASN A 36 -18.27 13.23 24.56
N ILE A 37 -19.29 12.39 24.51
CA ILE A 37 -19.70 11.66 23.31
C ILE A 37 -21.11 12.13 22.95
N ASN A 38 -21.25 12.69 21.76
CA ASN A 38 -22.54 13.12 21.22
C ASN A 38 -22.98 12.12 20.14
N PHE A 39 -23.93 11.28 20.49
CA PHE A 39 -24.50 10.31 19.56
C PHE A 39 -25.44 10.98 18.56
N ASP A 40 -25.49 10.44 17.35
CA ASP A 40 -26.42 10.94 16.33
C ASP A 40 -27.85 10.47 16.61
N GLU A 41 -28.00 9.39 17.38
CA GLU A 41 -29.27 8.84 17.81
C GLU A 41 -29.86 9.69 18.95
N PRO A 42 -31.04 10.31 18.74
CA PRO A 42 -31.64 11.20 19.75
C PRO A 42 -31.97 10.51 21.07
N GLU A 43 -32.16 9.18 21.03
CA GLU A 43 -32.52 8.37 22.21
C GLU A 43 -31.35 8.17 23.17
N VAL A 44 -30.11 8.17 22.65
CA VAL A 44 -28.89 8.02 23.45
C VAL A 44 -28.36 9.39 23.90
N GLY A 45 -28.43 10.39 23.01
CA GLY A 45 -28.10 11.76 23.29
C GLY A 45 -26.64 12.02 23.60
N LEU A 46 -26.36 12.77 24.66
CA LEU A 46 -25.02 13.17 25.09
C LEU A 46 -24.59 12.33 26.30
N MET A 47 -23.46 11.63 26.18
CA MET A 47 -22.77 11.03 27.33
C MET A 47 -21.60 11.94 27.73
N GLU A 48 -21.62 12.41 28.97
CA GLU A 48 -20.58 13.28 29.52
C GLU A 48 -19.63 12.52 30.45
N ALA A 49 -18.40 13.01 30.50
CA ALA A 49 -17.36 12.54 31.42
C ALA A 49 -17.05 11.01 31.34
N VAL A 50 -17.13 10.46 30.14
CA VAL A 50 -16.74 9.04 29.92
C VAL A 50 -15.25 8.90 30.20
N PRO A 51 -14.85 7.98 31.10
CA PRO A 51 -13.47 7.84 31.47
C PRO A 51 -12.64 7.20 30.34
N GLN A 52 -11.33 7.46 30.36
CA GLN A 52 -10.41 6.90 29.37
C GLN A 52 -10.39 5.37 29.34
N SER A 53 -10.69 4.72 30.48
CA SER A 53 -10.77 3.25 30.56
C SER A 53 -11.78 2.62 29.62
N ASP A 54 -12.90 3.32 29.39
CA ASP A 54 -14.06 2.81 28.69
C ASP A 54 -13.99 3.07 27.18
N LEU A 55 -12.96 3.77 26.72
CA LEU A 55 -12.80 4.17 25.34
C LEU A 55 -11.47 3.69 24.75
N ILE A 56 -11.50 3.02 23.63
CA ILE A 56 -10.31 2.70 22.84
C ILE A 56 -10.04 3.90 21.91
N HIS A 57 -8.99 4.66 22.23
CA HIS A 57 -8.65 5.88 21.50
C HIS A 57 -7.32 5.71 20.73
N ILE A 58 -7.37 5.21 19.52
CA ILE A 58 -6.20 5.01 18.67
C ILE A 58 -5.76 6.36 18.10
N ARG A 59 -4.53 6.78 18.38
CA ARG A 59 -3.94 8.05 17.95
C ARG A 59 -2.62 7.83 17.21
N LEU A 60 -2.50 8.45 16.06
CA LEU A 60 -1.22 8.53 15.34
C LEU A 60 -0.64 9.94 15.57
N LEU A 61 0.61 10.05 16.00
CA LEU A 61 1.27 11.33 16.25
C LEU A 61 0.43 12.23 17.18
N SER A 62 0.26 11.79 18.43
CA SER A 62 -0.58 12.51 19.39
C SER A 62 -0.08 13.93 19.66
N GLN A 63 -1.03 14.86 19.74
CA GLN A 63 -0.82 16.28 20.07
C GLN A 63 -1.72 16.71 21.23
N ASN A 64 -1.53 17.94 21.70
CA ASN A 64 -2.36 18.58 22.73
C ASN A 64 -2.49 17.74 24.00
N GLY A 65 -1.38 17.27 24.56
CA GLY A 65 -1.39 16.43 25.75
C GLY A 65 -2.01 15.04 25.53
N GLY A 66 -1.96 14.52 24.30
CA GLY A 66 -2.53 13.22 23.97
C GLY A 66 -4.01 13.25 23.58
N LYS A 67 -4.67 14.41 23.59
CA LYS A 67 -6.10 14.53 23.28
C LYS A 67 -6.43 14.18 21.83
N THR A 68 -5.56 14.59 20.91
CA THR A 68 -5.82 14.44 19.47
C THR A 68 -4.63 13.87 18.77
N GLY A 69 -4.86 13.17 17.67
CA GLY A 69 -3.82 12.77 16.75
C GLY A 69 -3.73 13.72 15.56
N VAL A 70 -2.63 13.64 14.83
CA VAL A 70 -2.39 14.43 13.62
C VAL A 70 -2.63 13.59 12.39
N SER A 71 -3.44 14.11 11.48
CA SER A 71 -3.59 13.47 10.17
C SER A 71 -2.32 13.67 9.35
N PRO A 72 -1.74 12.62 8.74
CA PRO A 72 -0.66 12.77 7.78
C PRO A 72 -0.99 13.75 6.63
N LEU A 73 -2.27 13.83 6.24
CA LEU A 73 -2.74 14.76 5.22
C LEU A 73 -2.55 16.25 5.58
N SER A 74 -2.47 16.58 6.88
CA SER A 74 -2.26 17.97 7.30
C SER A 74 -0.93 18.53 6.78
N ALA A 75 0.09 17.68 6.69
CA ALA A 75 1.39 18.03 6.12
C ALA A 75 1.35 18.27 4.60
N LEU A 76 0.32 17.77 3.93
CA LEU A 76 0.15 17.84 2.47
C LEU A 76 -0.89 18.88 2.04
N ALA A 77 -1.37 19.73 2.95
CA ALA A 77 -2.44 20.67 2.64
C ALA A 77 -2.10 21.60 1.45
N ASN A 78 -0.87 22.07 1.36
CA ASN A 78 -0.42 22.92 0.26
C ASN A 78 -0.27 22.13 -1.05
N GLU A 79 0.32 20.95 -1.00
CA GLU A 79 0.51 20.06 -2.16
C GLU A 79 -0.82 19.64 -2.77
N LEU A 80 -1.81 19.33 -1.94
CA LEU A 80 -3.16 19.00 -2.40
C LEU A 80 -3.84 20.20 -3.06
N ARG A 81 -3.66 21.41 -2.51
CA ARG A 81 -4.17 22.64 -3.12
C ARG A 81 -3.52 22.92 -4.45
N ILE A 82 -2.19 22.75 -4.57
CA ILE A 82 -1.44 22.90 -5.82
C ILE A 82 -1.96 21.89 -6.86
N LYS A 83 -2.13 20.62 -6.47
CA LYS A 83 -2.68 19.58 -7.34
C LYS A 83 -4.07 19.95 -7.87
N ASP A 84 -4.97 20.41 -6.99
CA ASP A 84 -6.33 20.80 -7.38
C ASP A 84 -6.32 21.96 -8.38
N GLN A 85 -5.48 22.98 -8.14
CA GLN A 85 -5.33 24.10 -9.07
C GLN A 85 -4.68 23.69 -10.39
N SER A 86 -3.67 22.82 -10.36
CA SER A 86 -3.03 22.27 -11.57
C SER A 86 -4.03 21.48 -12.41
N ASN A 87 -4.87 20.66 -11.77
CA ASN A 87 -5.92 19.93 -12.47
C ASN A 87 -6.94 20.87 -13.14
N LYS A 88 -7.36 21.92 -12.44
CA LYS A 88 -8.27 22.94 -12.98
C LYS A 88 -7.66 23.68 -14.16
N LEU A 89 -6.38 24.06 -14.05
CA LEU A 89 -5.65 24.71 -15.14
C LEU A 89 -5.50 23.78 -16.34
N THR A 90 -5.15 22.50 -16.13
CA THR A 90 -5.01 21.51 -17.18
C THR A 90 -6.34 21.27 -17.91
N LEU A 91 -7.42 21.06 -17.14
CA LEU A 91 -8.77 20.93 -17.72
C LEU A 91 -9.18 22.18 -18.49
N GLY A 92 -8.93 23.37 -17.94
CA GLY A 92 -9.22 24.64 -18.61
C GLY A 92 -8.42 24.82 -19.89
N ALA A 93 -7.14 24.40 -19.91
CA ALA A 93 -6.31 24.44 -21.11
C ALA A 93 -6.82 23.45 -22.17
N LEU A 94 -7.15 22.22 -21.78
CA LEU A 94 -7.72 21.20 -22.69
C LEU A 94 -9.07 21.63 -23.26
N MET A 95 -9.96 22.18 -22.41
CA MET A 95 -11.26 22.70 -22.86
C MET A 95 -11.11 23.84 -23.86
N ARG A 96 -10.18 24.77 -23.64
CA ARG A 96 -9.88 25.85 -24.58
C ARG A 96 -9.33 25.32 -25.89
N PHE A 97 -8.48 24.31 -25.84
CA PHE A 97 -7.93 23.67 -27.02
C PHE A 97 -9.02 22.98 -27.87
N ILE A 98 -9.96 22.30 -27.19
CA ILE A 98 -11.11 21.65 -27.87
C ILE A 98 -12.05 22.70 -28.49
N ASN A 99 -12.35 23.76 -27.73
CA ASN A 99 -13.32 24.79 -28.16
C ASN A 99 -12.75 25.81 -29.16
N ALA A 100 -11.45 26.07 -29.12
CA ALA A 100 -10.77 27.01 -29.99
C ALA A 100 -9.41 26.45 -30.42
N PRO A 101 -9.38 25.50 -31.34
CA PRO A 101 -8.16 24.78 -31.73
C PRO A 101 -7.14 25.66 -32.47
N GLY A 102 -7.49 26.89 -32.85
CA GLY A 102 -6.61 27.78 -33.57
C GLY A 102 -7.12 29.20 -33.67
N ILE A 103 -6.33 30.02 -34.32
CA ILE A 103 -6.65 31.41 -34.67
C ILE A 103 -6.87 31.48 -36.18
N LEU A 104 -8.07 31.86 -36.59
CA LEU A 104 -8.36 32.18 -37.99
C LEU A 104 -8.13 33.68 -38.20
N LYS A 105 -7.06 34.03 -38.91
CA LYS A 105 -6.72 35.40 -39.25
C LYS A 105 -7.26 35.73 -40.61
N ILE A 106 -8.04 36.79 -40.73
CA ILE A 106 -8.55 37.30 -41.97
C ILE A 106 -7.72 38.53 -42.37
N GLN A 107 -7.03 38.44 -43.52
CA GLN A 107 -6.28 39.57 -44.04
C GLN A 107 -7.23 40.64 -44.53
N HIS A 108 -6.92 41.93 -44.27
CA HIS A 108 -7.76 43.07 -44.59
C HIS A 108 -9.15 43.08 -43.92
N GLY A 109 -9.38 42.26 -42.92
CA GLY A 109 -10.65 42.11 -42.20
C GLY A 109 -10.96 43.21 -41.16
N GLY A 110 -10.26 44.33 -41.17
CA GLY A 110 -10.47 45.42 -40.18
C GLY A 110 -11.85 46.06 -40.19
N LEU A 111 -12.64 45.80 -41.20
CA LEU A 111 -14.02 46.32 -41.40
C LEU A 111 -15.11 45.25 -41.16
N LEU A 112 -14.75 44.03 -40.75
CA LEU A 112 -15.74 42.98 -40.48
C LEU A 112 -16.47 43.25 -39.16
N SER A 113 -17.77 43.19 -39.20
CA SER A 113 -18.62 43.26 -38.01
C SER A 113 -18.36 42.02 -37.09
N ASP A 114 -18.67 42.13 -35.80
CA ASP A 114 -18.55 41.01 -34.87
C ASP A 114 -19.48 39.84 -35.23
N ALA A 115 -20.63 40.12 -35.87
CA ALA A 115 -21.54 39.12 -36.38
C ALA A 115 -20.91 38.30 -37.52
N ASP A 116 -20.19 38.97 -38.45
CA ASP A 116 -19.51 38.32 -39.58
C ASP A 116 -18.33 37.47 -39.07
N LYS A 117 -17.54 37.97 -38.11
CA LYS A 117 -16.48 37.22 -37.46
C LYS A 117 -17.03 35.95 -36.79
N ALA A 118 -18.12 36.05 -36.03
CA ALA A 118 -18.76 34.93 -35.39
C ALA A 118 -19.37 33.92 -36.41
N SER A 119 -19.89 34.38 -37.50
CA SER A 119 -20.42 33.54 -38.60
C SER A 119 -19.28 32.72 -39.25
N ARG A 120 -18.16 33.38 -39.56
CA ARG A 120 -16.99 32.72 -40.15
C ARG A 120 -16.36 31.71 -39.20
N SER A 121 -16.21 32.04 -37.91
CA SER A 121 -15.73 31.13 -36.89
C SER A 121 -16.60 29.87 -36.77
N ARG A 122 -17.93 30.02 -36.75
CA ARG A 122 -18.86 28.89 -36.70
C ARG A 122 -18.77 28.02 -37.98
N LYS A 123 -18.64 28.63 -39.15
CA LYS A 123 -18.49 27.90 -40.43
C LYS A 123 -17.19 27.09 -40.44
N PHE A 124 -16.08 27.67 -39.98
CA PHE A 124 -14.80 26.99 -39.85
C PHE A 124 -14.87 25.83 -38.86
N MET A 125 -15.45 26.05 -37.65
CA MET A 125 -15.61 24.99 -36.63
C MET A 125 -16.50 23.84 -37.15
N LYS A 126 -17.56 24.14 -37.91
CA LYS A 126 -18.39 23.13 -38.52
C LYS A 126 -17.61 22.30 -39.57
N GLN A 127 -16.76 22.93 -40.36
CA GLN A 127 -15.88 22.26 -41.30
C GLN A 127 -14.86 21.36 -40.63
N THR A 128 -14.29 21.83 -39.50
CA THR A 128 -13.30 21.09 -38.73
C THR A 128 -13.90 19.90 -37.94
N SER A 129 -15.14 20.05 -37.46
CA SER A 129 -15.81 19.00 -36.67
C SER A 129 -16.47 17.92 -37.51
N ASP A 130 -16.75 18.20 -38.77
CA ASP A 130 -17.40 17.25 -39.68
C ASP A 130 -16.36 16.49 -40.52
N SER A 131 -15.92 15.35 -39.99
CA SER A 131 -14.92 14.47 -40.62
C SER A 131 -15.29 13.94 -41.98
N LYS A 132 -16.56 14.13 -42.43
CA LYS A 132 -17.03 13.72 -43.75
C LYS A 132 -16.71 14.74 -44.83
N ASN A 133 -16.31 15.96 -44.48
CA ASN A 133 -16.11 17.04 -45.44
C ASN A 133 -14.72 17.11 -46.10
N GLY A 134 -13.85 16.14 -45.82
CA GLY A 134 -12.49 16.14 -46.39
C GLY A 134 -11.55 17.19 -45.78
N PRO A 135 -10.46 17.58 -46.46
CA PRO A 135 -9.53 18.57 -45.96
C PRO A 135 -10.18 19.96 -45.83
N ILE A 136 -9.73 20.71 -44.81
CA ILE A 136 -10.19 22.09 -44.56
C ILE A 136 -9.70 22.96 -45.73
N VAL A 137 -10.63 23.67 -46.39
CA VAL A 137 -10.30 24.62 -47.45
C VAL A 137 -10.44 26.03 -46.89
N LEU A 138 -9.37 26.82 -47.00
CA LEU A 138 -9.31 28.22 -46.62
C LEU A 138 -9.35 29.09 -47.87
N ASP A 139 -9.89 30.31 -47.75
CA ASP A 139 -9.85 31.34 -48.80
C ASP A 139 -8.46 32.02 -48.81
N ASP A 140 -8.04 32.60 -49.94
CA ASP A 140 -6.74 33.28 -50.08
C ASP A 140 -6.49 34.40 -49.03
N LEU A 141 -7.57 34.89 -48.45
CA LEU A 141 -7.54 35.93 -47.41
C LEU A 141 -7.57 35.37 -45.99
N GLU A 142 -7.65 34.07 -45.81
CA GLU A 142 -7.80 33.40 -44.53
C GLU A 142 -6.51 32.61 -44.22
N ASP A 143 -5.93 32.87 -43.05
CA ASP A 143 -4.77 32.14 -42.55
C ASP A 143 -5.12 31.50 -41.20
N TYR A 144 -4.89 30.20 -41.06
CA TYR A 144 -5.19 29.45 -39.87
C TYR A 144 -3.91 29.01 -39.18
N THR A 145 -3.74 29.49 -37.95
CA THR A 145 -2.65 29.09 -37.08
C THR A 145 -3.21 28.17 -35.98
N PRO A 146 -2.87 26.89 -35.96
CA PRO A 146 -3.28 26.01 -34.88
C PRO A 146 -2.68 26.48 -33.55
N LEU A 147 -3.48 26.43 -32.51
CA LEU A 147 -2.95 26.61 -31.14
C LEU A 147 -2.25 25.33 -30.70
N GLU A 148 -0.97 25.36 -30.66
CA GLU A 148 -0.20 24.24 -30.10
C GLU A 148 -0.43 24.14 -28.58
N ILE A 149 -0.59 22.90 -28.07
CA ILE A 149 -0.55 22.64 -26.63
C ILE A 149 0.85 22.98 -26.18
N LYS A 150 1.01 24.15 -25.58
CA LYS A 150 2.32 24.57 -25.07
C LYS A 150 2.85 23.53 -24.09
N SER A 151 4.15 23.31 -24.10
CA SER A 151 4.89 22.39 -23.20
C SER A 151 4.55 22.55 -21.70
N ASN A 152 3.97 23.68 -21.31
CA ASN A 152 3.50 23.93 -19.95
C ASN A 152 2.41 22.95 -19.48
N VAL A 153 1.56 22.42 -20.38
CA VAL A 153 0.55 21.41 -20.01
C VAL A 153 1.21 20.08 -19.64
N ALA A 154 2.25 19.69 -20.38
CA ALA A 154 3.05 18.49 -20.04
C ALA A 154 3.75 18.64 -18.68
N GLN A 155 4.24 19.84 -18.34
CA GLN A 155 4.83 20.14 -17.04
C GLN A 155 3.79 20.05 -15.92
N LEU A 156 2.56 20.50 -16.14
CA LEU A 156 1.46 20.37 -15.17
C LEU A 156 1.10 18.90 -14.90
N LEU A 157 1.12 18.04 -15.93
CA LEU A 157 0.90 16.61 -15.78
C LEU A 157 2.02 15.93 -14.95
N ASN A 158 3.27 16.32 -15.17
CA ASN A 158 4.40 15.84 -14.36
C ASN A 158 4.27 16.23 -12.89
N GLN A 159 3.65 17.37 -12.59
CA GLN A 159 3.39 17.79 -11.22
C GLN A 159 2.36 16.91 -10.50
N VAL A 160 1.46 16.27 -11.22
CA VAL A 160 0.52 15.28 -10.65
C VAL A 160 1.28 14.06 -10.11
N THR A 161 2.26 13.56 -10.85
CA THR A 161 3.12 12.45 -10.44
C THR A 161 3.94 12.83 -9.20
N TRP A 162 4.54 14.04 -9.18
CA TRP A 162 5.27 14.54 -8.02
C TRP A 162 4.40 14.58 -6.75
N THR A 163 3.14 15.02 -6.86
CA THR A 163 2.21 15.06 -5.72
C THR A 163 1.90 13.66 -5.20
N SER A 164 1.72 12.68 -6.08
CA SER A 164 1.51 11.28 -5.68
C SER A 164 2.70 10.75 -4.88
N THR A 165 3.91 11.05 -5.30
CA THR A 165 5.15 10.70 -4.59
C THR A 165 5.22 11.37 -3.20
N GLN A 166 4.79 12.63 -3.06
CA GLN A 166 4.76 13.30 -1.74
C GLN A 166 3.73 12.66 -0.81
N ILE A 167 2.55 12.29 -1.33
CA ILE A 167 1.54 11.55 -0.56
C ILE A 167 2.13 10.23 -0.07
N ALA A 168 2.77 9.46 -0.96
CA ALA A 168 3.45 8.21 -0.61
C ALA A 168 4.43 8.39 0.55
N LYS A 169 5.30 9.41 0.47
CA LYS A 169 6.31 9.72 1.49
C LYS A 169 5.69 10.02 2.85
N VAL A 170 4.62 10.82 2.89
CA VAL A 170 3.96 11.20 4.16
C VAL A 170 3.30 10.00 4.82
N TYR A 171 2.71 9.10 4.04
CA TYR A 171 2.18 7.83 4.55
C TYR A 171 3.26 6.78 4.79
N GLY A 172 4.51 7.05 4.38
CA GLY A 172 5.66 6.15 4.52
C GLY A 172 5.60 4.94 3.60
N VAL A 173 4.77 5.00 2.56
CA VAL A 173 4.68 3.97 1.54
C VAL A 173 5.68 4.30 0.42
N SER A 174 6.37 3.29 -0.10
CA SER A 174 7.29 3.54 -1.22
C SER A 174 6.54 3.90 -2.50
N ASP A 175 7.14 4.75 -3.31
CA ASP A 175 6.57 5.18 -4.59
C ASP A 175 6.33 4.00 -5.54
N SER A 176 7.19 2.99 -5.48
CA SER A 176 7.06 1.74 -6.24
C SER A 176 5.78 0.97 -5.94
N VAL A 177 5.28 1.02 -4.70
CA VAL A 177 4.03 0.36 -4.32
C VAL A 177 2.80 1.11 -4.87
N ILE A 178 2.86 2.44 -4.91
CA ILE A 178 1.72 3.27 -5.33
C ILE A 178 1.65 3.43 -6.85
N ASN A 179 2.77 3.73 -7.48
CA ASN A 179 2.83 4.07 -8.91
C ASN A 179 3.30 2.91 -9.79
N GLY A 180 3.68 1.77 -9.22
CA GLY A 180 4.20 0.62 -9.96
C GLY A 180 5.52 0.89 -10.68
N GLN A 181 6.14 2.04 -10.44
CA GLN A 181 7.42 2.45 -11.02
C GLN A 181 8.53 2.12 -10.02
N GLY A 182 8.86 0.85 -9.89
CA GLY A 182 10.06 0.42 -9.18
C GLY A 182 11.23 0.28 -10.14
N ASP A 183 12.45 0.51 -9.65
CA ASP A 183 13.65 0.04 -10.34
C ASP A 183 13.45 -1.45 -10.66
N GLN A 184 13.64 -1.82 -11.91
CA GLN A 184 13.46 -3.23 -12.37
C GLN A 184 14.33 -4.22 -11.59
N GLN A 185 15.25 -3.72 -10.77
CA GLN A 185 16.14 -4.49 -9.90
C GLN A 185 15.62 -4.69 -8.48
N SER A 186 14.55 -3.98 -8.06
CA SER A 186 13.94 -4.21 -6.75
C SER A 186 13.14 -5.49 -6.78
N SER A 187 13.57 -6.51 -6.03
CA SER A 187 12.81 -7.75 -5.92
C SER A 187 11.44 -7.47 -5.30
N ILE A 188 10.43 -8.22 -5.72
CA ILE A 188 9.06 -8.16 -5.15
C ILE A 188 9.13 -8.28 -3.62
N GLN A 189 10.03 -9.10 -3.11
CA GLN A 189 10.29 -9.30 -1.69
C GLN A 189 10.78 -8.03 -0.97
N MET A 190 11.67 -7.25 -1.62
CA MET A 190 12.13 -5.98 -1.04
C MET A 190 11.00 -4.96 -0.98
N MET A 191 10.15 -4.89 -2.01
CA MET A 191 8.98 -4.02 -2.04
C MET A 191 7.95 -4.43 -0.97
N GLY A 192 7.69 -5.73 -0.81
CA GLY A 192 6.84 -6.28 0.23
C GLY A 192 7.34 -5.92 1.64
N ASN A 193 8.62 -6.12 1.92
CA ASN A 193 9.23 -5.79 3.20
C ASN A 193 9.16 -4.27 3.50
N ALA A 194 9.37 -3.42 2.50
CA ALA A 194 9.20 -1.97 2.65
C ALA A 194 7.75 -1.59 2.96
N TYR A 195 6.80 -2.26 2.35
CA TYR A 195 5.37 -2.06 2.60
C TYR A 195 4.98 -2.46 4.02
N VAL A 196 5.37 -3.64 4.49
CA VAL A 196 5.14 -4.07 5.88
C VAL A 196 5.76 -3.11 6.88
N LYS A 197 6.99 -2.65 6.63
CA LYS A 197 7.65 -1.65 7.49
C LYS A 197 6.85 -0.36 7.55
N SER A 198 6.25 0.07 6.45
CA SER A 198 5.39 1.26 6.44
C SER A 198 4.09 1.07 7.22
N LEU A 199 3.47 -0.11 7.14
CA LEU A 199 2.26 -0.46 7.88
C LEU A 199 2.52 -0.65 9.38
N SER A 200 3.71 -1.09 9.76
CA SER A 200 4.04 -1.44 11.14
C SER A 200 3.84 -0.29 12.14
N ARG A 201 4.03 0.96 11.72
CA ARG A 201 3.79 2.13 12.59
C ARG A 201 2.31 2.33 12.89
N TYR A 202 1.43 2.02 11.93
CA TYR A 202 -0.03 2.08 12.14
C TYR A 202 -0.48 0.91 13.00
N ALA A 203 0.03 -0.28 12.71
CA ALA A 203 -0.21 -1.47 13.51
C ALA A 203 0.18 -1.27 14.98
N LYS A 204 1.37 -0.70 15.23
CA LYS A 204 1.82 -0.39 16.60
C LYS A 204 0.93 0.62 17.32
N ALA A 205 0.41 1.63 16.63
CA ALA A 205 -0.52 2.58 17.25
C ALA A 205 -1.83 1.89 17.67
N VAL A 206 -2.31 0.92 16.89
CA VAL A 206 -3.49 0.12 17.20
C VAL A 206 -3.22 -0.86 18.35
N THR A 207 -2.17 -1.67 18.22
CA THR A 207 -1.86 -2.72 19.21
C THR A 207 -1.48 -2.14 20.56
N SER A 208 -0.78 -1.00 20.59
CA SER A 208 -0.42 -0.35 21.85
C SER A 208 -1.64 0.07 22.66
N GLU A 209 -2.64 0.65 22.02
CA GLU A 209 -3.89 1.05 22.70
C GLU A 209 -4.71 -0.18 23.12
N LEU A 210 -4.80 -1.19 22.25
CA LEU A 210 -5.53 -2.41 22.56
C LEU A 210 -4.88 -3.20 23.72
N ASN A 211 -3.56 -3.30 23.74
CA ASN A 211 -2.84 -3.99 24.80
C ASN A 211 -3.03 -3.31 26.16
N ASP A 212 -3.01 -1.96 26.16
CA ASP A 212 -3.25 -1.18 27.37
C ASP A 212 -4.69 -1.39 27.89
N LYS A 213 -5.69 -1.32 27.00
CA LYS A 213 -7.10 -1.40 27.39
C LYS A 213 -7.57 -2.80 27.73
N LEU A 214 -7.11 -3.79 27.00
CA LEU A 214 -7.54 -5.17 27.17
C LEU A 214 -6.62 -5.99 28.10
N SER A 215 -5.51 -5.39 28.57
CA SER A 215 -4.50 -6.07 29.37
C SER A 215 -4.04 -7.39 28.74
N ALA A 216 -3.92 -7.40 27.41
CA ALA A 216 -3.61 -8.58 26.60
C ALA A 216 -2.39 -8.29 25.71
N ASP A 217 -1.66 -9.33 25.31
CA ASP A 217 -0.59 -9.22 24.33
C ASP A 217 -1.16 -9.46 22.92
N ILE A 218 -1.55 -8.38 22.29
CA ILE A 218 -2.17 -8.39 20.96
C ILE A 218 -1.15 -7.94 19.94
N ASN A 219 -0.92 -8.76 18.92
CA ASN A 219 -0.05 -8.47 17.81
C ASN A 219 -0.83 -8.54 16.49
N LEU A 220 -0.61 -7.58 15.60
CA LEU A 220 -1.15 -7.61 14.25
C LEU A 220 -0.18 -8.32 13.32
N ASP A 221 -0.64 -9.41 12.72
CA ASP A 221 0.12 -10.12 11.70
C ASP A 221 -0.02 -9.39 10.34
N LEU A 222 1.06 -8.74 9.94
CA LEU A 222 1.15 -8.03 8.67
C LEU A 222 1.66 -8.90 7.52
N ARG A 223 2.00 -10.17 7.77
CA ARG A 223 2.53 -11.07 6.73
C ARG A 223 1.51 -11.30 5.62
N SER A 224 0.25 -11.46 5.97
CA SER A 224 -0.84 -11.63 5.00
C SER A 224 -0.97 -10.48 3.98
N ALA A 225 -0.40 -9.31 4.27
CA ALA A 225 -0.40 -8.17 3.35
C ALA A 225 0.62 -8.32 2.21
N ILE A 226 1.65 -9.17 2.37
CA ILE A 226 2.71 -9.38 1.38
C ILE A 226 2.76 -10.81 0.87
N ASP A 227 2.37 -11.77 1.69
CA ASP A 227 2.38 -13.19 1.40
C ASP A 227 1.00 -13.81 1.74
N PRO A 228 -0.04 -13.45 0.96
CA PRO A 228 -1.42 -13.88 1.26
C PRO A 228 -1.61 -15.40 1.14
N LEU A 229 -0.76 -16.08 0.38
CA LEU A 229 -0.78 -17.54 0.22
C LEU A 229 0.14 -18.26 1.22
N GLY A 230 1.05 -17.53 1.87
CA GLY A 230 2.00 -18.10 2.81
C GLY A 230 3.18 -18.85 2.16
N ASP A 231 3.39 -18.71 0.85
CA ASP A 231 4.43 -19.45 0.12
C ASP A 231 5.84 -19.05 0.53
N GLU A 232 6.10 -17.76 0.72
CA GLU A 232 7.39 -17.26 1.22
C GLU A 232 7.64 -17.70 2.65
N TYR A 233 6.61 -17.67 3.49
CA TYR A 233 6.70 -18.16 4.86
C TYR A 233 6.97 -19.66 4.90
N ALA A 234 6.25 -20.47 4.10
CA ALA A 234 6.47 -21.90 4.01
C ALA A 234 7.89 -22.23 3.54
N SER A 235 8.38 -21.51 2.54
CA SER A 235 9.77 -21.64 2.06
C SER A 235 10.79 -21.30 3.16
N THR A 236 10.56 -20.25 3.93
CA THR A 236 11.41 -19.85 5.05
C THR A 236 11.46 -20.92 6.14
N ILE A 237 10.30 -21.46 6.52
CA ILE A 237 10.19 -22.53 7.52
C ILE A 237 10.91 -23.80 7.02
N ALA A 238 10.72 -24.16 5.75
CA ALA A 238 11.42 -25.31 5.16
C ALA A 238 12.95 -25.15 5.18
N ASN A 239 13.46 -23.95 4.90
CA ASN A 239 14.89 -23.65 4.98
C ASN A 239 15.42 -23.71 6.43
N LEU A 240 14.69 -23.19 7.42
CA LEU A 240 15.05 -23.26 8.82
C LEU A 240 15.07 -24.72 9.34
N GLN A 241 14.12 -25.53 8.88
CA GLN A 241 14.09 -26.94 9.18
C GLN A 241 15.28 -27.68 8.54
N LYS A 242 15.58 -27.40 7.28
CA LYS A 242 16.71 -27.99 6.53
C LYS A 242 18.05 -27.65 7.20
N ASN A 243 18.18 -26.44 7.72
CA ASN A 243 19.39 -25.99 8.43
C ASN A 243 19.47 -26.47 9.91
N GLY A 244 18.50 -27.27 10.36
CA GLY A 244 18.48 -27.80 11.72
C GLY A 244 18.09 -26.78 12.81
N THR A 245 17.67 -25.57 12.43
CA THR A 245 17.22 -24.54 13.39
C THR A 245 15.84 -24.87 13.96
N LEU A 246 14.98 -25.50 13.17
CA LEU A 246 13.65 -25.96 13.56
C LEU A 246 13.54 -27.48 13.43
N GLY A 247 12.94 -28.12 14.44
CA GLY A 247 12.52 -29.53 14.34
C GLY A 247 11.32 -29.69 13.39
N ALA A 248 11.14 -30.89 12.82
CA ALA A 248 10.05 -31.18 11.90
C ALA A 248 8.67 -30.88 12.50
N ASN A 249 8.47 -31.22 13.77
CA ASN A 249 7.21 -30.96 14.48
C ASN A 249 6.95 -29.47 14.70
N GLN A 250 8.00 -28.69 15.00
CA GLN A 250 7.92 -27.24 15.14
C GLN A 250 7.59 -26.56 13.82
N ALA A 251 8.21 -27.00 12.73
CA ALA A 251 7.94 -26.49 11.40
C ALA A 251 6.48 -26.77 10.96
N SER A 252 5.99 -27.99 11.17
CA SER A 252 4.60 -28.36 10.88
C SER A 252 3.61 -27.53 11.72
N TRP A 253 3.89 -27.36 13.01
CA TRP A 253 3.06 -26.56 13.90
C TRP A 253 2.97 -25.09 13.45
N LEU A 254 4.11 -24.48 13.07
CA LEU A 254 4.14 -23.11 12.56
C LEU A 254 3.33 -22.94 11.27
N LEU A 255 3.40 -23.91 10.36
CA LEU A 255 2.63 -23.91 9.12
C LEU A 255 1.13 -24.11 9.35
N GLN A 256 0.75 -24.88 10.37
CA GLN A 256 -0.66 -25.04 10.80
C GLN A 256 -1.20 -23.74 11.40
N GLN A 257 -0.42 -23.06 12.26
CA GLN A 257 -0.84 -21.81 12.89
C GLN A 257 -1.15 -20.69 11.85
N VAL A 258 -0.49 -20.71 10.73
CA VAL A 258 -0.70 -19.75 9.62
C VAL A 258 -1.80 -20.23 8.65
N GLY A 259 -2.31 -21.44 8.84
CA GLY A 259 -3.33 -22.02 7.96
C GLY A 259 -2.80 -22.58 6.64
N TYR A 260 -1.49 -22.71 6.50
CA TYR A 260 -0.86 -23.33 5.32
C TYR A 260 -1.04 -24.85 5.29
N LEU A 261 -1.05 -25.46 6.46
CA LEU A 261 -1.38 -26.87 6.64
C LEU A 261 -2.68 -27.03 7.43
N PRO A 262 -3.50 -28.05 7.15
CA PRO A 262 -4.68 -28.35 7.94
C PRO A 262 -4.30 -28.75 9.37
N ASN A 263 -5.20 -28.46 10.33
CA ASN A 263 -4.95 -28.79 11.74
C ASN A 263 -4.86 -30.30 12.00
N GLU A 264 -5.60 -31.08 11.21
CA GLU A 264 -5.56 -32.52 11.25
C GLU A 264 -4.77 -33.04 10.04
N MET A 265 -3.60 -33.57 10.30
CA MET A 265 -2.78 -34.21 9.28
C MET A 265 -2.65 -35.71 9.59
N PRO A 266 -2.66 -36.58 8.55
CA PRO A 266 -2.36 -37.99 8.75
C PRO A 266 -0.96 -38.17 9.32
N GLU A 267 -0.77 -39.17 10.17
CA GLU A 267 0.56 -39.50 10.69
C GLU A 267 1.54 -39.71 9.55
N LYS A 268 2.72 -39.12 9.70
CA LYS A 268 3.78 -39.26 8.71
C LYS A 268 4.25 -40.71 8.70
N GLU A 269 4.04 -41.41 7.59
CA GLU A 269 4.63 -42.75 7.42
C GLU A 269 6.15 -42.67 7.62
N GLN A 270 6.65 -43.39 8.61
CA GLN A 270 8.10 -43.49 8.80
C GLN A 270 8.66 -44.25 7.60
N PRO A 271 9.71 -43.77 6.96
CA PRO A 271 10.35 -44.55 5.89
C PRO A 271 10.75 -45.88 6.50
N LYS A 272 10.25 -46.98 5.93
CA LYS A 272 10.68 -48.30 6.31
C LYS A 272 12.19 -48.38 6.07
N VAL A 273 12.97 -48.37 7.14
CA VAL A 273 14.40 -48.58 7.08
C VAL A 273 14.55 -49.99 6.54
N GLN A 274 14.87 -50.15 5.27
CA GLN A 274 15.34 -51.42 4.74
C GLN A 274 16.68 -51.71 5.41
N VAL A 275 16.63 -52.48 6.48
CA VAL A 275 17.82 -53.11 7.05
C VAL A 275 18.29 -54.13 6.01
N GLN A 276 19.25 -53.76 5.21
CA GLN A 276 19.96 -54.76 4.41
C GLN A 276 20.60 -55.74 5.36
N PRO A 277 20.36 -57.06 5.21
CA PRO A 277 21.02 -58.02 6.07
C PRO A 277 22.54 -57.94 5.83
N VAL A 278 23.27 -57.63 6.89
CA VAL A 278 24.73 -57.66 6.88
C VAL A 278 25.10 -59.14 6.64
N GLN A 279 25.62 -59.47 5.46
CA GLN A 279 26.26 -60.74 5.22
C GLN A 279 27.45 -60.81 6.15
N MET A 280 27.36 -61.68 7.15
CA MET A 280 28.51 -62.11 7.96
C MET A 280 29.43 -62.89 7.04
N VAL A 281 30.58 -62.31 6.71
CA VAL A 281 31.68 -63.03 6.10
C VAL A 281 32.22 -63.93 7.18
N SER A 282 31.94 -65.25 7.07
CA SER A 282 32.55 -66.32 7.85
C SER A 282 34.02 -66.30 7.61
N SER A 283 34.83 -65.96 8.60
CA SER A 283 36.26 -66.18 8.61
C SER A 283 36.52 -67.69 8.79
N ASP A 284 36.75 -68.35 7.71
CA ASP A 284 37.32 -69.70 7.77
C ASP A 284 38.85 -69.61 7.76
N GLY A 285 39.43 -70.20 8.81
CA GLY A 285 40.85 -70.23 9.05
C GLY A 285 41.53 -71.33 8.25
N GLY A 286 42.63 -71.03 7.65
CA GLY A 286 43.41 -72.00 6.90
C GLY A 286 44.82 -71.54 6.61
N LYS A 287 45.72 -71.91 7.58
CA LYS A 287 47.11 -72.39 7.45
C LYS A 287 48.05 -71.75 6.44
N GLN A 288 49.14 -71.28 7.07
CA GLN A 288 50.55 -71.20 6.62
C GLN A 288 50.98 -72.10 5.46
N SER A 289 51.75 -71.52 4.56
CA SER A 289 53.03 -72.12 4.06
C SER A 289 53.95 -71.03 3.56
N THR A 290 55.11 -71.01 4.19
CA THR A 290 56.37 -70.37 3.87
C THR A 290 56.92 -70.79 2.54
N GLU A 291 57.55 -69.84 1.83
CA GLU A 291 58.73 -69.90 0.94
C GLU A 291 58.62 -68.65 0.05
N GLY A 292 59.58 -67.77 0.01
CA GLY A 292 61.05 -67.93 -0.20
C GLY A 292 61.35 -67.38 -1.58
N GLY A 293 62.21 -66.37 -1.68
CA GLY A 293 62.83 -66.00 -2.95
C GLY A 293 62.44 -64.58 -3.41
N ASP A 294 63.17 -63.63 -3.09
CA ASP A 294 64.42 -63.14 -3.73
C ASP A 294 64.17 -62.32 -5.02
N ASN A 295 64.75 -61.16 -4.96
CA ASN A 295 65.46 -60.39 -6.00
C ASN A 295 64.68 -59.53 -7.02
N ASP A 296 64.99 -58.32 -6.87
CA ASP A 296 65.85 -57.47 -7.76
C ASP A 296 65.12 -56.59 -8.77
N ASP A 297 65.41 -55.35 -8.57
CA ASP A 297 65.91 -54.29 -9.48
C ASP A 297 65.01 -53.63 -10.56
N GLN A 298 65.08 -52.31 -10.46
CA GLN A 298 65.25 -51.29 -11.52
C GLN A 298 64.08 -51.11 -12.53
N ASP A 299 63.54 -50.01 -12.67
CA ASP A 299 63.96 -48.65 -13.03
C ASP A 299 62.89 -47.63 -12.70
#